data_be9cd3e148c380a513a59412657398b1
#
_entry.id   be9cd3e148c380a513a59412657398b1
#
_cell.length_a   1.000
_cell.length_b   1.000
_cell.length_c   1.000
_cell.angle_alpha   90.00
_cell.angle_beta   90.00
_cell.angle_gamma   90.00
#
_symmetry.space_group_name_H-M   'P 1'
#
loop_
_entity.id
_entity.type
_entity.pdbx_description
1 polymer ?
#
loop_
_entity_poly.entity_id
_entity_poly.type
_entity_poly.pdbx_seq_one_letter_code
_entity_poly.pdbx_strand_id
1 'polypeptide(L)'
;MTARTEPGRSSLGPSLVAAAVFAAAVTAAALAGVLSNPGTAGDYSALRQPAWSPPSWLFGPVWTVLYAMIAASGWLVWRRRGWRGARTELSLFAVQLVLNAAWTPLFFAAGLRGTALVDIVLLVAALSVTIALFFRVSRWAAALLVPYWAWTVFATALNFSVWQLNTGG
;
A
#
# COMPACT_ATOMS: atom_id res chain seq x y z
N MET A 1 -42.19 -37.47 5.27
CA MET A 1 -41.51 -36.77 4.15
C MET A 1 -40.54 -35.79 4.80
N THR A 2 -39.30 -36.25 5.08
CA THR A 2 -38.27 -35.50 5.80
C THR A 2 -37.44 -34.77 4.78
N ALA A 3 -37.52 -33.43 4.74
CA ALA A 3 -36.69 -32.60 3.94
C ALA A 3 -35.23 -32.68 4.46
N ARG A 4 -34.31 -33.25 3.68
CA ARG A 4 -32.88 -33.19 3.89
C ARG A 4 -32.46 -31.74 3.65
N THR A 5 -32.08 -31.05 4.71
CA THR A 5 -31.32 -29.83 4.63
C THR A 5 -29.91 -30.17 4.07
N GLU A 6 -29.66 -29.80 2.82
CA GLU A 6 -28.33 -29.84 2.22
C GLU A 6 -27.37 -28.98 3.07
N PRO A 7 -26.18 -29.50 3.48
CA PRO A 7 -25.20 -28.69 4.18
C PRO A 7 -24.69 -27.62 3.18
N GLY A 8 -24.80 -26.34 3.60
CA GLY A 8 -24.46 -25.18 2.81
C GLY A 8 -23.09 -25.32 2.10
N ARG A 9 -23.10 -25.18 0.78
CA ARG A 9 -21.89 -25.07 -0.04
C ARG A 9 -20.99 -24.02 0.60
N SER A 10 -19.84 -24.46 1.07
CA SER A 10 -18.84 -23.63 1.70
C SER A 10 -18.50 -22.44 0.77
N SER A 11 -18.69 -21.23 1.26
CA SER A 11 -18.33 -19.96 0.61
C SER A 11 -16.81 -19.74 0.46
N LEU A 12 -16.02 -20.82 0.53
CA LEU A 12 -14.56 -20.79 0.46
C LEU A 12 -14.05 -20.37 -0.93
N GLY A 13 -14.67 -20.85 -2.00
CA GLY A 13 -14.24 -20.53 -3.36
C GLY A 13 -14.24 -19.02 -3.68
N PRO A 14 -15.36 -18.30 -3.51
CA PRO A 14 -15.39 -16.85 -3.72
C PRO A 14 -14.45 -16.07 -2.82
N SER A 15 -14.25 -16.53 -1.59
CA SER A 15 -13.35 -15.88 -0.63
C SER A 15 -11.87 -16.03 -1.01
N LEU A 16 -11.48 -17.20 -1.53
CA LEU A 16 -10.11 -17.46 -2.02
C LEU A 16 -9.85 -16.66 -3.30
N VAL A 17 -10.81 -16.58 -4.20
CA VAL A 17 -10.70 -15.75 -5.42
C VAL A 17 -10.50 -14.28 -5.04
N ALA A 18 -11.28 -13.76 -4.11
CA ALA A 18 -11.11 -12.38 -3.68
C ALA A 18 -9.76 -12.15 -2.98
N ALA A 19 -9.31 -13.06 -2.13
CA ALA A 19 -7.98 -12.98 -1.53
C ALA A 19 -6.88 -12.94 -2.61
N ALA A 20 -6.99 -13.78 -3.64
CA ALA A 20 -6.07 -13.78 -4.78
C ALA A 20 -6.12 -12.46 -5.57
N VAL A 21 -7.29 -11.87 -5.75
CA VAL A 21 -7.44 -10.55 -6.42
C VAL A 21 -6.73 -9.45 -5.63
N PHE A 22 -6.92 -9.39 -4.30
CA PHE A 22 -6.23 -8.40 -3.48
C PHE A 22 -4.71 -8.64 -3.45
N ALA A 23 -4.27 -9.88 -3.34
CA ALA A 23 -2.85 -10.22 -3.44
C ALA A 23 -2.26 -9.81 -4.79
N ALA A 24 -2.94 -10.10 -5.89
CA ALA A 24 -2.50 -9.74 -7.24
C ALA A 24 -2.45 -8.21 -7.44
N ALA A 25 -3.47 -7.46 -6.97
CA ALA A 25 -3.50 -6.01 -7.07
C ALA A 25 -2.33 -5.35 -6.30
N VAL A 26 -2.08 -5.82 -5.09
CA VAL A 26 -0.97 -5.33 -4.26
C VAL A 26 0.38 -5.72 -4.84
N THR A 27 0.52 -6.96 -5.34
CA THR A 27 1.74 -7.41 -6.04
C THR A 27 1.99 -6.60 -7.31
N ALA A 28 0.95 -6.28 -8.09
CA ALA A 28 1.07 -5.44 -9.27
C ALA A 28 1.58 -4.02 -8.92
N ALA A 29 1.08 -3.43 -7.83
CA ALA A 29 1.56 -2.14 -7.34
C ALA A 29 3.05 -2.22 -6.90
N ALA A 30 3.44 -3.28 -6.20
CA ALA A 30 4.83 -3.53 -5.82
C ALA A 30 5.76 -3.70 -7.03
N LEU A 31 5.35 -4.51 -8.00
CA LEU A 31 6.11 -4.77 -9.23
C LEU A 31 6.22 -3.51 -10.09
N ALA A 32 5.19 -2.68 -10.17
CA ALA A 32 5.27 -1.41 -10.89
C ALA A 32 6.42 -0.54 -10.36
N GLY A 33 6.60 -0.48 -9.02
CA GLY A 33 7.73 0.20 -8.41
C GLY A 33 9.09 -0.41 -8.77
N VAL A 34 9.23 -1.73 -8.61
CA VAL A 34 10.50 -2.43 -8.86
C VAL A 34 10.90 -2.41 -10.32
N LEU A 35 9.95 -2.65 -11.24
CA LEU A 35 10.20 -2.70 -12.69
C LEU A 35 10.49 -1.31 -13.27
N SER A 36 9.96 -0.25 -12.66
CA SER A 36 10.22 1.12 -13.10
C SER A 36 11.67 1.56 -12.82
N ASN A 37 12.34 0.94 -11.86
CA ASN A 37 13.73 1.24 -11.54
C ASN A 37 14.44 0.05 -10.90
N PRO A 38 15.09 -0.83 -11.68
CA PRO A 38 15.81 -2.00 -11.16
C PRO A 38 17.04 -1.64 -10.32
N GLY A 39 17.52 -0.39 -10.37
CA GLY A 39 18.67 0.12 -9.62
C GLY A 39 18.35 0.82 -8.29
N THR A 40 17.10 0.75 -7.79
CA THR A 40 16.63 1.58 -6.64
C THR A 40 17.54 1.56 -5.41
N ALA A 41 18.15 0.44 -5.06
CA ALA A 41 19.05 0.35 -3.90
C ALA A 41 20.36 1.11 -4.14
N GLY A 42 20.92 1.01 -5.34
CA GLY A 42 22.13 1.74 -5.76
C GLY A 42 21.86 3.25 -5.88
N ASP A 43 20.74 3.61 -6.50
CA ASP A 43 20.35 5.00 -6.69
C ASP A 43 20.08 5.69 -5.34
N TYR A 44 19.45 4.98 -4.39
CA TYR A 44 19.23 5.51 -3.05
C TYR A 44 20.56 5.78 -2.32
N SER A 45 21.53 4.88 -2.39
CA SER A 45 22.82 5.04 -1.73
C SER A 45 23.70 6.13 -2.36
N ALA A 46 23.45 6.49 -3.61
CA ALA A 46 24.14 7.58 -4.30
C ALA A 46 23.62 8.98 -3.91
N LEU A 47 22.44 9.07 -3.31
CA LEU A 47 21.87 10.34 -2.87
C LEU A 47 22.47 10.81 -1.55
N ARG A 48 22.53 12.13 -1.36
CA ARG A 48 22.78 12.71 -0.03
C ARG A 48 21.60 12.42 0.87
N GLN A 49 21.85 11.74 1.99
CA GLN A 49 20.83 11.27 2.91
C GLN A 49 20.99 11.93 4.28
N PRO A 50 19.90 12.14 5.03
CA PRO A 50 19.99 12.55 6.42
C PRO A 50 20.61 11.43 7.28
N ALA A 51 21.26 11.80 8.40
CA ALA A 51 21.95 10.85 9.28
C ALA A 51 21.04 9.77 9.90
N TRP A 52 19.73 10.00 9.94
CA TRP A 52 18.72 9.08 10.45
C TRP A 52 18.11 8.17 9.37
N SER A 53 18.64 8.21 8.16
CA SER A 53 18.20 7.39 7.03
C SER A 53 18.40 5.91 7.33
N PRO A 54 17.39 5.04 7.10
CA PRO A 54 17.57 3.61 7.26
C PRO A 54 18.46 3.06 6.12
N PRO A 55 19.20 1.98 6.40
CA PRO A 55 19.99 1.33 5.36
C PRO A 55 19.07 0.76 4.25
N SER A 56 19.55 0.79 3.01
CA SER A 56 18.76 0.41 1.82
C SER A 56 18.17 -1.02 1.89
N TRP A 57 18.88 -1.96 2.51
CA TRP A 57 18.40 -3.34 2.64
C TRP A 57 17.11 -3.49 3.47
N LEU A 58 16.82 -2.51 4.35
CA LEU A 58 15.64 -2.56 5.23
C LEU A 58 14.31 -2.40 4.44
N PHE A 59 14.34 -1.66 3.34
CA PHE A 59 13.12 -1.37 2.56
C PHE A 59 12.45 -2.64 2.05
N GLY A 60 13.20 -3.60 1.52
CA GLY A 60 12.65 -4.86 0.97
C GLY A 60 11.81 -5.65 1.98
N PRO A 61 12.36 -6.08 3.13
CA PRO A 61 11.62 -6.79 4.16
C PRO A 61 10.41 -6.02 4.68
N VAL A 62 10.56 -4.70 4.94
CA VAL A 62 9.46 -3.86 5.43
C VAL A 62 8.31 -3.84 4.43
N TRP A 63 8.57 -3.54 3.17
CA TRP A 63 7.53 -3.50 2.15
C TRP A 63 6.86 -4.86 1.94
N THR A 64 7.60 -5.97 2.03
CA THR A 64 7.03 -7.31 1.93
C THR A 64 5.96 -7.55 3.00
N VAL A 65 6.25 -7.19 4.25
CA VAL A 65 5.29 -7.32 5.36
C VAL A 65 4.12 -6.37 5.16
N LEU A 66 4.38 -5.10 4.80
CA LEU A 66 3.34 -4.10 4.59
C LEU A 66 2.39 -4.52 3.46
N TYR A 67 2.89 -5.01 2.33
CA TYR A 67 2.04 -5.46 1.23
C TYR A 67 1.16 -6.65 1.61
N ALA A 68 1.67 -7.60 2.40
CA ALA A 68 0.84 -8.68 2.94
C ALA A 68 -0.29 -8.15 3.83
N MET A 69 0.01 -7.17 4.70
CA MET A 69 -0.99 -6.54 5.57
C MET A 69 -2.02 -5.73 4.77
N ILE A 70 -1.60 -4.99 3.74
CA ILE A 70 -2.48 -4.25 2.83
C ILE A 70 -3.44 -5.21 2.13
N ALA A 71 -2.95 -6.31 1.55
CA ALA A 71 -3.79 -7.29 0.88
C ALA A 71 -4.82 -7.93 1.84
N ALA A 72 -4.38 -8.34 3.02
CA ALA A 72 -5.26 -8.88 4.06
C ALA A 72 -6.32 -7.88 4.51
N SER A 73 -5.97 -6.60 4.64
CA SER A 73 -6.88 -5.52 5.02
C SER A 73 -8.02 -5.36 3.99
N GLY A 74 -7.69 -5.23 2.71
CA GLY A 74 -8.68 -5.12 1.62
C GLY A 74 -9.61 -6.34 1.57
N TRP A 75 -9.04 -7.55 1.66
CA TRP A 75 -9.80 -8.79 1.70
C TRP A 75 -10.78 -8.86 2.89
N LEU A 76 -10.38 -8.42 4.09
CA LEU A 76 -11.24 -8.40 5.27
C LEU A 76 -12.46 -7.48 5.09
N VAL A 77 -12.29 -6.33 4.47
CA VAL A 77 -13.40 -5.41 4.17
C VAL A 77 -14.34 -6.03 3.14
N TRP A 78 -13.77 -6.57 2.06
CA TRP A 78 -14.55 -7.27 1.04
C TRP A 78 -15.34 -8.46 1.64
N ARG A 79 -14.71 -9.26 2.49
CA ARG A 79 -15.38 -10.41 3.15
C ARG A 79 -16.62 -10.02 3.95
N ARG A 80 -16.64 -8.80 4.51
CA ARG A 80 -17.75 -8.32 5.34
C ARG A 80 -18.88 -7.69 4.55
N ARG A 81 -18.60 -7.01 3.44
CA ARG A 81 -19.59 -6.21 2.69
C ARG A 81 -19.69 -6.55 1.21
N GLY A 82 -18.77 -7.36 0.67
CA GLY A 82 -18.65 -7.62 -0.77
C GLY A 82 -18.27 -6.38 -1.59
N TRP A 83 -18.16 -6.55 -2.90
CA TRP A 83 -17.76 -5.46 -3.82
C TRP A 83 -18.75 -4.29 -3.83
N ARG A 84 -20.06 -4.60 -3.85
CA ARG A 84 -21.10 -3.57 -3.92
C ARG A 84 -21.29 -2.82 -2.61
N GLY A 85 -21.27 -3.54 -1.47
CA GLY A 85 -21.47 -2.98 -0.15
C GLY A 85 -20.28 -2.19 0.40
N ALA A 86 -19.07 -2.42 -0.14
CA ALA A 86 -17.84 -1.70 0.25
C ALA A 86 -17.27 -0.85 -0.91
N ARG A 87 -18.12 -0.39 -1.83
CA ARG A 87 -17.65 0.30 -3.05
C ARG A 87 -16.80 1.54 -2.74
N THR A 88 -17.21 2.38 -1.83
CA THR A 88 -16.48 3.60 -1.46
C THR A 88 -15.15 3.26 -0.80
N GLU A 89 -15.17 2.35 0.18
CA GLU A 89 -14.00 1.90 0.90
C GLU A 89 -12.95 1.28 -0.04
N LEU A 90 -13.40 0.41 -0.95
CA LEU A 90 -12.52 -0.26 -1.90
C LEU A 90 -12.05 0.65 -3.03
N SER A 91 -12.82 1.67 -3.41
CA SER A 91 -12.37 2.69 -4.36
C SER A 91 -11.22 3.52 -3.78
N LEU A 92 -11.33 3.98 -2.53
CA LEU A 92 -10.24 4.69 -1.86
C LEU A 92 -9.04 3.78 -1.60
N PHE A 93 -9.28 2.51 -1.29
CA PHE A 93 -8.21 1.52 -1.22
C PHE A 93 -7.48 1.36 -2.56
N ALA A 94 -8.18 1.40 -3.69
CA ALA A 94 -7.55 1.38 -5.02
C ALA A 94 -6.76 2.67 -5.29
N VAL A 95 -7.30 3.84 -4.94
CA VAL A 95 -6.61 5.14 -5.11
C VAL A 95 -5.28 5.14 -4.37
N GLN A 96 -5.23 4.72 -3.10
CA GLN A 96 -3.98 4.68 -2.35
C GLN A 96 -2.97 3.67 -2.94
N LEU A 97 -3.41 2.56 -3.54
CA LEU A 97 -2.51 1.63 -4.25
C LEU A 97 -1.91 2.27 -5.51
N VAL A 98 -2.69 3.05 -6.25
CA VAL A 98 -2.20 3.77 -7.44
C VAL A 98 -1.15 4.81 -7.05
N LEU A 99 -1.40 5.62 -6.02
CA LEU A 99 -0.43 6.58 -5.51
C LEU A 99 0.84 5.87 -5.01
N ASN A 100 0.70 4.78 -4.25
CA ASN A 100 1.83 3.98 -3.80
C ASN A 100 2.68 3.45 -4.97
N ALA A 101 2.04 2.97 -6.04
CA ALA A 101 2.73 2.49 -7.24
C ALA A 101 3.42 3.61 -8.02
N ALA A 102 2.87 4.82 -8.01
CA ALA A 102 3.42 5.99 -8.72
C ALA A 102 4.65 6.59 -8.03
N TRP A 103 4.75 6.46 -6.70
CA TRP A 103 5.80 7.10 -5.93
C TRP A 103 7.22 6.66 -6.36
N THR A 104 7.46 5.37 -6.50
CA THR A 104 8.80 4.84 -6.84
C THR A 104 9.32 5.34 -8.18
N PRO A 105 8.57 5.27 -9.29
CA PRO A 105 9.02 5.83 -10.56
C PRO A 105 9.21 7.35 -10.52
N LEU A 106 8.39 8.08 -9.79
CA LEU A 106 8.54 9.54 -9.62
C LEU A 106 9.84 9.89 -8.88
N PHE A 107 10.12 9.19 -7.79
CA PHE A 107 11.27 9.49 -6.94
C PHE A 107 12.59 9.05 -7.57
N PHE A 108 12.68 7.83 -8.10
CA PHE A 108 13.91 7.23 -8.60
C PHE A 108 14.06 7.39 -10.12
N ALA A 109 13.14 6.87 -10.92
CA ALA A 109 13.30 6.82 -12.38
C ALA A 109 13.26 8.22 -13.01
N ALA A 110 12.31 9.06 -12.60
CA ALA A 110 12.17 10.43 -13.11
C ALA A 110 13.02 11.45 -12.35
N GLY A 111 13.53 11.13 -11.16
CA GLY A 111 14.24 12.05 -10.31
C GLY A 111 13.42 13.24 -9.80
N LEU A 112 12.10 13.21 -9.99
CA LEU A 112 11.14 14.26 -9.63
C LEU A 112 10.77 14.22 -8.14
N ARG A 113 11.77 14.40 -7.26
CA ARG A 113 11.62 14.23 -5.81
C ARG A 113 10.60 15.17 -5.18
N GLY A 114 10.44 16.38 -5.71
CA GLY A 114 9.39 17.32 -5.29
C GLY A 114 7.99 16.85 -5.67
N THR A 115 7.81 16.30 -6.89
CA THR A 115 6.54 15.70 -7.33
C THR A 115 6.24 14.43 -6.53
N ALA A 116 7.25 13.60 -6.27
CA ALA A 116 7.12 12.42 -5.41
C ALA A 116 6.71 12.81 -3.98
N LEU A 117 7.16 13.96 -3.47
CA LEU A 117 6.72 14.48 -2.19
C LEU A 117 5.24 14.85 -2.19
N VAL A 118 4.73 15.48 -3.25
CA VAL A 118 3.29 15.75 -3.39
C VAL A 118 2.50 14.45 -3.44
N ASP A 119 2.96 13.48 -4.23
CA ASP A 119 2.31 12.16 -4.36
C ASP A 119 2.21 11.44 -3.00
N ILE A 120 3.31 11.37 -2.24
CA ILE A 120 3.30 10.67 -0.95
C ILE A 120 2.46 11.40 0.12
N VAL A 121 2.35 12.73 0.08
CA VAL A 121 1.43 13.49 0.93
C VAL A 121 -0.03 13.16 0.59
N LEU A 122 -0.37 13.09 -0.69
CA LEU A 122 -1.69 12.64 -1.14
C LEU A 122 -1.96 11.19 -0.74
N LEU A 123 -0.95 10.33 -0.80
CA LEU A 123 -1.03 8.95 -0.34
C LEU A 123 -1.34 8.88 1.17
N VAL A 124 -0.64 9.65 2.01
CA VAL A 124 -0.91 9.72 3.47
C VAL A 124 -2.35 10.18 3.72
N ALA A 125 -2.83 11.19 2.99
CA ALA A 125 -4.20 11.68 3.12
C ALA A 125 -5.22 10.61 2.71
N ALA A 126 -5.06 9.99 1.53
CA ALA A 126 -5.93 8.92 1.04
C ALA A 126 -5.95 7.72 1.99
N LEU A 127 -4.78 7.34 2.53
CA LEU A 127 -4.64 6.24 3.46
C LEU A 127 -5.31 6.55 4.81
N SER A 128 -5.20 7.78 5.31
CA SER A 128 -5.88 8.22 6.53
C SER A 128 -7.41 8.08 6.40
N VAL A 129 -7.97 8.54 5.27
CA VAL A 129 -9.40 8.39 4.98
C VAL A 129 -9.78 6.91 4.82
N THR A 130 -8.95 6.12 4.14
CA THR A 130 -9.17 4.68 3.96
C THR A 130 -9.23 3.96 5.32
N ILE A 131 -8.30 4.25 6.23
CA ILE A 131 -8.28 3.68 7.59
C ILE A 131 -9.57 4.05 8.35
N ALA A 132 -9.99 5.32 8.30
CA ALA A 132 -11.21 5.77 8.96
C ALA A 132 -12.47 5.07 8.44
N LEU A 133 -12.57 4.86 7.13
CA LEU A 133 -13.69 4.13 6.52
C LEU A 133 -13.62 2.62 6.83
N PHE A 134 -12.43 2.03 6.74
CA PHE A 134 -12.22 0.63 7.08
C PHE A 134 -12.57 0.33 8.54
N PHE A 135 -12.26 1.25 9.46
CA PHE A 135 -12.61 1.11 10.87
C PHE A 135 -14.12 0.93 11.08
N ARG A 136 -14.96 1.62 10.30
CA ARG A 136 -16.43 1.48 10.33
C ARG A 136 -16.91 0.10 9.84
N VAL A 137 -16.10 -0.62 9.08
CA VAL A 137 -16.41 -1.96 8.55
C VAL A 137 -15.75 -3.04 9.41
N SER A 138 -14.46 -2.86 9.71
CA SER A 138 -13.63 -3.83 10.41
C SER A 138 -12.46 -3.14 11.11
N ARG A 139 -12.47 -3.12 12.45
CA ARG A 139 -11.36 -2.60 13.24
C ARG A 139 -10.02 -3.31 12.91
N TRP A 140 -10.07 -4.61 12.61
CA TRP A 140 -8.88 -5.38 12.26
C TRP A 140 -8.31 -5.00 10.89
N ALA A 141 -9.20 -4.75 9.91
CA ALA A 141 -8.77 -4.27 8.60
C ALA A 141 -8.10 -2.89 8.72
N ALA A 142 -8.68 -1.98 9.49
CA ALA A 142 -8.08 -0.67 9.76
C ALA A 142 -6.73 -0.80 10.49
N ALA A 143 -6.64 -1.64 11.52
CA ALA A 143 -5.42 -1.86 12.29
C ALA A 143 -4.26 -2.38 11.42
N LEU A 144 -4.54 -3.24 10.43
CA LEU A 144 -3.54 -3.73 9.48
C LEU A 144 -2.95 -2.62 8.59
N LEU A 145 -3.67 -1.51 8.38
CA LEU A 145 -3.15 -0.38 7.59
C LEU A 145 -2.35 0.62 8.42
N VAL A 146 -2.42 0.57 9.77
CA VAL A 146 -1.72 1.54 10.63
C VAL A 146 -0.19 1.46 10.49
N PRO A 147 0.47 0.28 10.47
CA PRO A 147 1.91 0.21 10.24
C PRO A 147 2.32 0.77 8.86
N TYR A 148 1.50 0.54 7.84
CA TYR A 148 1.74 1.10 6.51
C TYR A 148 1.59 2.63 6.53
N TRP A 149 0.60 3.17 7.20
CA TRP A 149 0.44 4.61 7.37
C TRP A 149 1.64 5.23 8.10
N ALA A 150 2.07 4.63 9.21
CA ALA A 150 3.24 5.11 9.96
C ALA A 150 4.51 5.09 9.11
N TRP A 151 4.73 4.03 8.33
CA TRP A 151 5.84 3.93 7.39
C TRP A 151 5.78 5.00 6.30
N THR A 152 4.58 5.28 5.76
CA THR A 152 4.39 6.29 4.71
C THR A 152 4.63 7.71 5.25
N VAL A 153 4.20 8.01 6.48
CA VAL A 153 4.50 9.28 7.16
C VAL A 153 6.01 9.44 7.37
N PHE A 154 6.68 8.40 7.84
CA PHE A 154 8.14 8.39 7.94
C PHE A 154 8.82 8.61 6.58
N ALA A 155 8.37 7.91 5.55
CA ALA A 155 8.89 8.04 4.19
C ALA A 155 8.64 9.44 3.60
N THR A 156 7.57 10.12 3.99
CA THR A 156 7.31 11.53 3.62
C THR A 156 8.40 12.45 4.17
N ALA A 157 8.74 12.31 5.45
CA ALA A 157 9.80 13.08 6.07
C ALA A 157 11.18 12.78 5.43
N LEU A 158 11.43 11.52 5.10
CA LEU A 158 12.64 11.10 4.41
C LEU A 158 12.71 11.67 2.99
N ASN A 159 11.63 11.59 2.22
CA ASN A 159 11.54 12.17 0.87
C ASN A 159 11.84 13.69 0.90
N PHE A 160 11.22 14.41 1.83
CA PHE A 160 11.45 15.84 2.00
C PHE A 160 12.92 16.15 2.30
N SER A 161 13.53 15.44 3.25
CA SER A 161 14.94 15.64 3.61
C SER A 161 15.90 15.33 2.46
N VAL A 162 15.68 14.20 1.77
CA VAL A 162 16.49 13.85 0.59
C VAL A 162 16.30 14.85 -0.52
N TRP A 163 15.09 15.33 -0.78
CA TRP A 163 14.82 16.36 -1.76
C TRP A 163 15.61 17.65 -1.46
N GLN A 164 15.52 18.16 -0.23
CA GLN A 164 16.26 19.36 0.17
C GLN A 164 17.77 19.20 0.04
N LEU A 165 18.33 18.06 0.47
CA LEU A 165 19.78 17.81 0.40
C LEU A 165 20.32 17.68 -1.02
N ASN A 166 19.47 17.39 -2.01
CA ASN A 166 19.87 17.14 -3.40
C ASN A 166 19.32 18.19 -4.40
N THR A 167 18.63 19.25 -3.94
CA THR A 167 18.16 20.37 -4.80
C THR A 167 19.04 21.62 -4.74
N GLY A 168 20.07 21.65 -3.92
CA GLY A 168 20.92 22.81 -3.68
C GLY A 168 22.36 22.65 -4.18
N GLY A 169 22.61 21.79 -5.18
CA GLY A 169 23.94 21.60 -5.80
C GLY A 169 23.94 21.94 -7.26
#